data_56007d325c5f6db4879b22acd0ccbf07
#
_entry.id   56007d325c5f6db4879b22acd0ccbf07
#
_cell.length_a   1.000
_cell.length_b   1.000
_cell.length_c   1.000
_cell.angle_alpha   90.00
_cell.angle_beta   90.00
_cell.angle_gamma   90.00
#
_symmetry.space_group_name_H-M   'P 1'
#
loop_
_entity.id
_entity.type
_entity.pdbx_description
1 polymer ?
#
loop_
_entity_poly.entity_id
_entity_poly.type
_entity_poly.pdbx_seq_one_letter_code
_entity_poly.pdbx_strand_id
1 'polypeptide(L)'
;QEGLNAALLYNDSQSGILQQISNLVPLNEVQTITLLSPYFDECGESLITLSQLCPNSTVNVLIHQDCALPPSGMLPNSSIHFYDFSETKRGKIAFKTYERQLHAKVLHFKTNDAEYCMVGSANATLAGLGTITHRGINEEFGVLYHSTKQDFLSTLGLKTKKRIDVPTNRSKHSNEAPSETGRRLRLLSAYYESGKLNVYSNEEIPDGVLLSID
;
A
#
# COMPACT_ATOMS: atom_id res chain seq x y z
N GLN A 1 11.71 25.35 -8.68
CA GLN A 1 11.27 25.19 -7.27
C GLN A 1 12.49 24.84 -6.44
N GLU A 2 13.08 25.84 -5.76
CA GLU A 2 14.20 25.62 -4.86
C GLU A 2 13.81 24.67 -3.73
N GLY A 3 14.61 23.64 -3.47
CA GLY A 3 14.45 22.71 -2.35
C GLY A 3 13.62 21.44 -2.62
N LEU A 4 13.26 21.13 -3.87
CA LEU A 4 12.70 19.84 -4.25
C LEU A 4 13.73 19.04 -5.08
N ASN A 5 14.13 17.91 -4.57
CA ASN A 5 14.97 16.94 -5.28
C ASN A 5 14.14 15.70 -5.61
N ALA A 6 14.51 14.98 -6.67
CA ALA A 6 13.84 13.76 -7.07
C ALA A 6 14.84 12.71 -7.55
N ALA A 7 14.58 11.45 -7.24
CA ALA A 7 15.34 10.29 -7.70
C ALA A 7 14.37 9.26 -8.30
N LEU A 8 14.75 8.67 -9.43
CA LEU A 8 14.05 7.53 -10.01
C LEU A 8 14.50 6.25 -9.29
N LEU A 9 13.56 5.45 -8.86
CA LEU A 9 13.75 4.15 -8.23
C LEU A 9 13.12 3.07 -9.10
N TYR A 10 13.76 1.91 -9.18
CA TYR A 10 13.21 0.76 -9.93
C TYR A 10 13.81 -0.55 -9.44
N ASN A 11 13.07 -1.63 -9.56
CA ASN A 11 13.61 -2.95 -9.31
C ASN A 11 14.50 -3.35 -10.50
N ASP A 12 15.79 -3.46 -10.28
CA ASP A 12 16.75 -3.92 -11.28
C ASP A 12 17.35 -5.30 -10.93
N SER A 13 18.31 -5.77 -11.71
CA SER A 13 18.96 -7.05 -11.47
C SER A 13 19.80 -7.09 -10.19
N GLN A 14 20.14 -5.94 -9.60
CA GLN A 14 21.06 -5.81 -8.48
C GLN A 14 20.40 -5.27 -7.21
N SER A 15 19.41 -4.37 -7.34
CA SER A 15 18.83 -3.66 -6.20
C SER A 15 17.31 -3.55 -6.30
N GLY A 16 16.63 -3.63 -5.14
CA GLY A 16 15.21 -3.37 -5.01
C GLY A 16 14.92 -1.91 -4.64
N ILE A 17 13.66 -1.52 -4.80
CA ILE A 17 13.20 -0.16 -4.44
C ILE A 17 13.51 0.17 -2.99
N LEU A 18 13.26 -0.76 -2.05
CA LEU A 18 13.48 -0.50 -0.62
C LEU A 18 14.97 -0.35 -0.29
N GLN A 19 15.85 -1.09 -0.97
CA GLN A 19 17.30 -0.92 -0.84
C GLN A 19 17.75 0.46 -1.35
N GLN A 20 17.23 0.90 -2.48
CA GLN A 20 17.54 2.24 -3.01
C GLN A 20 17.02 3.34 -2.08
N ILE A 21 15.81 3.18 -1.51
CA ILE A 21 15.29 4.09 -0.49
C ILE A 21 16.22 4.15 0.72
N SER A 22 16.74 3.01 1.20
CA SER A 22 17.62 2.96 2.37
C SER A 22 18.94 3.71 2.18
N ASN A 23 19.36 3.92 0.93
CA ASN A 23 20.53 4.72 0.59
C ASN A 23 20.26 6.23 0.48
N LEU A 24 18.99 6.62 0.35
CA LEU A 24 18.59 8.00 0.10
C LEU A 24 17.88 8.64 1.30
N VAL A 25 17.24 7.84 2.15
CA VAL A 25 16.48 8.28 3.31
C VAL A 25 17.25 7.92 4.59
N PRO A 26 17.47 8.85 5.52
CA PRO A 26 18.10 8.56 6.81
C PRO A 26 17.10 7.81 7.72
N LEU A 27 16.97 6.50 7.52
CA LEU A 27 15.93 5.65 8.12
C LEU A 27 15.94 5.67 9.66
N ASN A 28 17.09 5.88 10.28
CA ASN A 28 17.25 6.01 11.73
C ASN A 28 16.65 7.32 12.30
N GLU A 29 16.44 8.34 11.47
CA GLU A 29 15.87 9.64 11.83
C GLU A 29 14.36 9.73 11.54
N VAL A 30 13.81 8.71 10.86
CA VAL A 30 12.39 8.69 10.50
C VAL A 30 11.53 8.55 11.75
N GLN A 31 10.57 9.44 11.89
CA GLN A 31 9.59 9.47 12.98
C GLN A 31 8.24 8.91 12.55
N THR A 32 7.90 9.10 11.30
CA THR A 32 6.61 8.65 10.77
C THR A 32 6.79 8.13 9.36
N ILE A 33 6.24 6.95 9.11
CA ILE A 33 6.03 6.40 7.78
C ILE A 33 4.54 6.48 7.50
N THR A 34 4.15 6.99 6.35
CA THR A 34 2.76 6.92 5.89
C THR A 34 2.73 6.28 4.51
N LEU A 35 1.94 5.26 4.36
CA LEU A 35 1.81 4.58 3.09
C LEU A 35 0.35 4.44 2.65
N LEU A 36 0.14 4.49 1.35
CA LEU A 36 -1.11 4.23 0.67
C LEU A 36 -0.84 3.12 -0.33
N SER A 37 -1.56 2.01 -0.21
CA SER A 37 -1.46 0.90 -1.16
C SER A 37 -2.79 0.14 -1.21
N PRO A 38 -3.19 -0.39 -2.37
CA PRO A 38 -4.34 -1.27 -2.47
C PRO A 38 -4.06 -2.71 -2.04
N TYR A 39 -2.78 -3.13 -2.10
CA TYR A 39 -2.38 -4.52 -1.86
C TYR A 39 -1.21 -4.61 -0.89
N PHE A 40 -1.24 -5.67 -0.07
CA PHE A 40 -0.26 -5.97 0.98
C PHE A 40 0.06 -7.46 0.96
N ASP A 41 1.21 -7.83 1.51
CA ASP A 41 1.50 -9.23 1.85
C ASP A 41 0.46 -9.74 2.86
N GLU A 42 0.15 -11.02 2.84
CA GLU A 42 -0.89 -11.61 3.69
C GLU A 42 -0.61 -11.38 5.18
N CYS A 43 0.63 -11.59 5.62
CA CYS A 43 1.06 -11.35 7.00
C CYS A 43 1.67 -9.97 7.23
N GLY A 44 1.62 -9.06 6.24
CA GLY A 44 2.13 -7.70 6.34
C GLY A 44 3.65 -7.60 6.44
N GLU A 45 4.37 -8.52 5.80
CA GLU A 45 5.83 -8.63 5.88
C GLU A 45 6.54 -7.34 5.47
N SER A 46 6.06 -6.67 4.43
CA SER A 46 6.60 -5.37 3.99
C SER A 46 6.40 -4.27 5.03
N LEU A 47 5.25 -4.25 5.73
CA LEU A 47 4.97 -3.29 6.81
C LEU A 47 5.86 -3.56 8.02
N ILE A 48 6.04 -4.82 8.38
CA ILE A 48 6.93 -5.25 9.48
C ILE A 48 8.37 -4.87 9.14
N THR A 49 8.82 -5.11 7.90
CA THR A 49 10.15 -4.72 7.42
C THR A 49 10.36 -3.22 7.55
N LEU A 50 9.43 -2.39 7.10
CA LEU A 50 9.50 -0.92 7.24
C LEU A 50 9.56 -0.48 8.70
N SER A 51 8.76 -1.08 9.58
CA SER A 51 8.78 -0.81 11.02
C SER A 51 10.13 -1.17 11.66
N GLN A 52 10.75 -2.28 11.25
CA GLN A 52 12.07 -2.71 11.74
C GLN A 52 13.21 -1.82 11.24
N LEU A 53 13.13 -1.35 10.00
CA LEU A 53 14.12 -0.43 9.42
C LEU A 53 14.08 0.96 10.05
N CYS A 54 12.92 1.37 10.55
CA CYS A 54 12.72 2.66 11.19
C CYS A 54 12.17 2.45 12.62
N PRO A 55 12.97 1.93 13.57
CA PRO A 55 12.50 1.44 14.87
C PRO A 55 11.90 2.53 15.78
N ASN A 56 12.23 3.80 15.51
CA ASN A 56 11.71 4.96 16.24
C ASN A 56 10.45 5.55 15.59
N SER A 57 9.93 4.92 14.53
CA SER A 57 8.82 5.46 13.75
C SER A 57 7.49 4.80 14.07
N THR A 58 6.44 5.54 13.74
CA THR A 58 5.08 5.01 13.62
C THR A 58 4.75 4.79 12.15
N VAL A 59 4.20 3.64 11.81
CA VAL A 59 3.77 3.29 10.44
C VAL A 59 2.26 3.50 10.34
N ASN A 60 1.86 4.48 9.52
CA ASN A 60 0.47 4.81 9.23
C ASN A 60 0.09 4.27 7.85
N VAL A 61 -0.87 3.36 7.82
CA VAL A 61 -1.33 2.68 6.61
C VAL A 61 -2.68 3.24 6.20
N LEU A 62 -2.76 3.87 5.04
CA LEU A 62 -4.00 4.34 4.45
C LEU A 62 -4.56 3.25 3.54
N ILE A 63 -5.76 2.76 3.85
CA ILE A 63 -6.47 1.77 3.02
C ILE A 63 -7.90 2.22 2.75
N HIS A 64 -8.46 1.74 1.66
CA HIS A 64 -9.90 1.82 1.41
C HIS A 64 -10.52 0.48 1.76
N GLN A 65 -11.43 0.45 2.74
CA GLN A 65 -11.96 -0.80 3.31
C GLN A 65 -12.62 -1.72 2.26
N ASP A 66 -13.30 -1.13 1.27
CA ASP A 66 -14.05 -1.89 0.26
C ASP A 66 -13.21 -2.28 -0.97
N CYS A 67 -12.00 -1.73 -1.13
CA CYS A 67 -11.21 -1.88 -2.35
C CYS A 67 -9.77 -2.38 -2.11
N ALA A 68 -9.32 -2.45 -0.86
CA ALA A 68 -7.98 -2.90 -0.54
C ALA A 68 -7.98 -4.38 -0.13
N LEU A 69 -6.83 -5.03 -0.35
CA LEU A 69 -6.50 -6.33 0.23
C LEU A 69 -5.57 -6.09 1.43
N PRO A 70 -6.13 -5.85 2.64
CA PRO A 70 -5.32 -5.61 3.82
C PRO A 70 -4.61 -6.89 4.26
N PRO A 71 -3.53 -6.78 5.07
CA PRO A 71 -2.79 -7.94 5.58
C PRO A 71 -3.60 -8.68 6.65
N SER A 72 -4.48 -9.58 6.23
CA SER A 72 -5.42 -10.29 7.10
C SER A 72 -4.77 -11.25 8.10
N GLY A 73 -3.56 -11.72 7.81
CA GLY A 73 -2.76 -12.61 8.68
C GLY A 73 -1.77 -11.87 9.57
N MET A 74 -1.73 -10.54 9.53
CA MET A 74 -0.77 -9.77 10.31
C MET A 74 -1.13 -9.81 11.81
N LEU A 75 -0.16 -10.13 12.65
CA LEU A 75 -0.30 -10.03 14.10
C LEU A 75 -0.36 -8.56 14.53
N PRO A 76 -1.08 -8.24 15.63
CA PRO A 76 -1.11 -6.89 16.17
C PRO A 76 0.28 -6.33 16.42
N ASN A 77 0.53 -5.12 15.93
CA ASN A 77 1.79 -4.40 16.11
C ASN A 77 1.47 -2.97 16.60
N SER A 78 2.02 -2.58 17.74
CA SER A 78 1.73 -1.29 18.38
C SER A 78 2.25 -0.08 17.62
N SER A 79 3.20 -0.27 16.70
CA SER A 79 3.75 0.81 15.85
C SER A 79 3.07 0.92 14.49
N ILE A 80 2.19 -0.02 14.12
CA ILE A 80 1.49 -0.02 12.81
C ILE A 80 0.01 0.31 13.04
N HIS A 81 -0.46 1.36 12.38
CA HIS A 81 -1.83 1.86 12.53
C HIS A 81 -2.50 2.01 11.18
N PHE A 82 -3.75 1.59 11.10
CA PHE A 82 -4.54 1.68 9.88
C PHE A 82 -5.52 2.84 9.94
N TYR A 83 -5.70 3.50 8.80
CA TYR A 83 -6.56 4.66 8.64
C TYR A 83 -7.41 4.53 7.39
N ASP A 84 -8.62 5.07 7.45
CA ASP A 84 -9.54 5.08 6.33
C ASP A 84 -9.15 6.15 5.30
N PHE A 85 -8.74 5.71 4.11
CA PHE A 85 -8.43 6.60 3.00
C PHE A 85 -9.65 7.41 2.54
N SER A 86 -10.87 6.86 2.63
CA SER A 86 -12.10 7.55 2.22
C SER A 86 -12.32 8.85 3.00
N GLU A 87 -11.81 8.96 4.23
CA GLU A 87 -11.91 10.14 5.07
C GLU A 87 -10.82 11.20 4.82
N THR A 88 -9.86 10.90 3.95
CA THR A 88 -8.91 11.92 3.49
C THR A 88 -9.56 12.92 2.54
N LYS A 89 -8.98 14.10 2.38
CA LYS A 89 -9.44 15.07 1.37
C LYS A 89 -9.46 14.45 -0.03
N ARG A 90 -8.43 13.69 -0.38
CA ARG A 90 -8.30 13.03 -1.68
C ARG A 90 -9.32 11.92 -1.85
N GLY A 91 -9.53 11.09 -0.83
CA GLY A 91 -10.54 10.03 -0.83
C GLY A 91 -11.95 10.60 -1.04
N LYS A 92 -12.32 11.64 -0.30
CA LYS A 92 -13.63 12.30 -0.44
C LYS A 92 -13.88 12.84 -1.85
N ILE A 93 -12.84 13.32 -2.54
CA ILE A 93 -12.96 13.76 -3.94
C ILE A 93 -13.06 12.54 -4.87
N ALA A 94 -12.21 11.53 -4.69
CA ALA A 94 -12.13 10.39 -5.59
C ALA A 94 -13.44 9.56 -5.62
N PHE A 95 -14.13 9.43 -4.48
CA PHE A 95 -15.33 8.61 -4.35
C PHE A 95 -16.65 9.35 -4.48
N LYS A 96 -16.63 10.69 -4.63
CA LYS A 96 -17.87 11.47 -4.81
C LYS A 96 -18.54 11.24 -6.16
N THR A 97 -17.79 10.92 -7.18
CA THR A 97 -18.28 11.02 -8.57
C THR A 97 -18.34 9.68 -9.30
N TYR A 98 -17.58 8.67 -8.89
CA TYR A 98 -17.49 7.37 -9.55
C TYR A 98 -17.06 6.28 -8.57
N GLU A 99 -17.50 5.04 -8.77
CA GLU A 99 -16.93 3.84 -8.15
C GLU A 99 -15.52 3.59 -8.70
N ARG A 100 -14.54 4.35 -8.23
CA ARG A 100 -13.14 4.18 -8.63
C ARG A 100 -12.46 3.25 -7.65
N GLN A 101 -11.74 2.27 -8.16
CA GLN A 101 -10.83 1.48 -7.33
C GLN A 101 -9.61 2.32 -6.98
N LEU A 102 -9.19 2.25 -5.71
CA LEU A 102 -7.93 2.83 -5.28
C LEU A 102 -6.78 2.02 -5.90
N HIS A 103 -5.98 2.66 -6.76
CA HIS A 103 -4.79 2.04 -7.35
C HIS A 103 -3.52 2.88 -7.16
N ALA A 104 -3.59 3.94 -6.36
CA ALA A 104 -2.44 4.77 -6.02
C ALA A 104 -1.52 4.07 -5.01
N LYS A 105 -0.21 4.26 -5.17
CA LYS A 105 0.81 3.80 -4.24
C LYS A 105 1.67 4.99 -3.85
N VAL A 106 1.74 5.23 -2.56
CA VAL A 106 2.54 6.31 -1.96
C VAL A 106 3.27 5.73 -0.75
N LEU A 107 4.56 5.98 -0.66
CA LEU A 107 5.37 5.68 0.53
C LEU A 107 6.06 6.96 0.96
N HIS A 108 5.72 7.45 2.14
CA HIS A 108 6.17 8.71 2.67
C HIS A 108 6.92 8.50 3.98
N PHE A 109 8.07 9.15 4.11
CA PHE A 109 8.89 9.18 5.32
C PHE A 109 9.03 10.61 5.80
N LYS A 110 8.86 10.81 7.09
CA LYS A 110 9.03 12.11 7.74
C LYS A 110 10.10 12.01 8.82
N THR A 111 11.10 12.86 8.71
CA THR A 111 12.11 13.15 9.74
C THR A 111 11.77 14.48 10.44
N ASN A 112 12.62 14.94 11.36
CA ASN A 112 12.46 16.28 11.96
C ASN A 112 12.56 17.41 10.92
N ASP A 113 13.49 17.27 9.97
CA ASP A 113 13.93 18.36 9.11
C ASP A 113 13.52 18.21 7.64
N ALA A 114 13.05 17.02 7.25
CA ALA A 114 12.74 16.71 5.85
C ALA A 114 11.59 15.72 5.70
N GLU A 115 10.99 15.74 4.53
CA GLU A 115 10.05 14.73 4.06
C GLU A 115 10.53 14.09 2.76
N TYR A 116 10.31 12.78 2.64
CA TYR A 116 10.60 11.98 1.47
C TYR A 116 9.30 11.30 1.04
N CYS A 117 8.97 11.38 -0.23
CA CYS A 117 7.70 10.85 -0.74
C CYS A 117 7.92 10.11 -2.05
N MET A 118 7.79 8.79 -2.04
CA MET A 118 7.77 7.98 -3.24
C MET A 118 6.34 7.86 -3.76
N VAL A 119 6.20 8.07 -5.07
CA VAL A 119 4.97 7.79 -5.84
C VAL A 119 5.35 6.90 -7.00
N GLY A 120 4.63 5.80 -7.21
CA GLY A 120 4.99 4.84 -8.25
C GLY A 120 4.01 3.70 -8.42
N SER A 121 4.50 2.60 -8.97
CA SER A 121 3.73 1.38 -9.24
C SER A 121 3.79 0.37 -8.10
N ALA A 122 4.86 0.39 -7.26
CA ALA A 122 5.12 -0.63 -6.25
C ALA A 122 4.07 -0.66 -5.14
N ASN A 123 3.42 -1.80 -4.98
CA ASN A 123 2.54 -2.07 -3.85
C ASN A 123 3.35 -2.25 -2.56
N ALA A 124 2.67 -2.14 -1.41
CA ALA A 124 3.25 -2.42 -0.10
C ALA A 124 3.38 -3.95 0.13
N THR A 125 4.15 -4.59 -0.73
CA THR A 125 4.47 -6.03 -0.71
C THR A 125 5.97 -6.26 -0.87
N LEU A 126 6.48 -7.39 -0.39
CA LEU A 126 7.86 -7.79 -0.66
C LEU A 126 8.10 -7.99 -2.16
N ALA A 127 7.09 -8.44 -2.90
CA ALA A 127 7.16 -8.58 -4.35
C ALA A 127 7.38 -7.22 -5.06
N GLY A 128 6.75 -6.15 -4.56
CA GLY A 128 6.86 -4.80 -5.12
C GLY A 128 8.09 -4.03 -4.60
N LEU A 129 8.25 -3.94 -3.29
CA LEU A 129 9.29 -3.11 -2.67
C LEU A 129 10.64 -3.82 -2.51
N GLY A 130 10.63 -5.15 -2.39
CA GLY A 130 11.80 -5.92 -1.97
C GLY A 130 12.11 -5.73 -0.49
N THR A 131 13.36 -6.05 -0.15
CA THR A 131 13.99 -5.79 1.17
C THR A 131 15.26 -4.97 0.97
N ILE A 132 16.00 -4.68 2.04
CA ILE A 132 17.31 -4.02 1.92
C ILE A 132 18.40 -4.93 1.33
N THR A 133 18.17 -6.24 1.27
CA THR A 133 19.13 -7.24 0.78
C THR A 133 18.67 -7.99 -0.46
N HIS A 134 17.37 -7.91 -0.79
CA HIS A 134 16.80 -8.63 -1.92
C HIS A 134 15.85 -7.69 -2.67
N ARG A 135 15.98 -7.69 -3.99
CA ARG A 135 15.04 -6.96 -4.85
C ARG A 135 13.64 -7.55 -4.78
N GLY A 136 12.63 -6.74 -5.12
CA GLY A 136 11.29 -7.25 -5.43
C GLY A 136 11.29 -8.11 -6.68
N ILE A 137 10.33 -9.02 -6.79
CA ILE A 137 10.19 -9.89 -7.96
C ILE A 137 9.42 -9.23 -9.10
N ASN A 138 8.63 -8.19 -8.79
CA ASN A 138 7.89 -7.43 -9.79
C ASN A 138 8.80 -6.38 -10.45
N GLU A 139 8.54 -6.09 -11.72
CA GLU A 139 9.09 -4.93 -12.40
C GLU A 139 8.32 -3.68 -11.95
N GLU A 140 8.91 -2.92 -11.05
CA GLU A 140 8.29 -1.75 -10.43
C GLU A 140 9.21 -0.55 -10.56
N PHE A 141 8.60 0.64 -10.62
CA PHE A 141 9.33 1.90 -10.56
C PHE A 141 8.59 2.94 -9.73
N GLY A 142 9.32 3.95 -9.29
CA GLY A 142 8.77 5.08 -8.56
C GLY A 142 9.68 6.28 -8.62
N VAL A 143 9.14 7.43 -8.28
CA VAL A 143 9.91 8.66 -8.10
C VAL A 143 9.88 9.02 -6.62
N LEU A 144 11.05 9.09 -6.00
CA LEU A 144 11.24 9.55 -4.64
C LEU A 144 11.53 11.06 -4.67
N TYR A 145 10.65 11.84 -4.11
CA TYR A 145 10.81 13.27 -3.88
C TYR A 145 11.38 13.52 -2.49
N HIS A 146 12.26 14.50 -2.36
CA HIS A 146 12.80 14.97 -1.10
C HIS A 146 12.61 16.48 -0.98
N SER A 147 12.18 16.95 0.19
CA SER A 147 12.05 18.36 0.49
C SER A 147 12.16 18.65 1.98
N THR A 148 12.78 19.78 2.32
CA THR A 148 12.79 20.38 3.67
C THR A 148 11.67 21.41 3.89
N LYS A 149 10.87 21.71 2.84
CA LYS A 149 9.86 22.77 2.86
C LYS A 149 8.44 22.30 2.55
N GLN A 150 8.32 21.14 1.93
CA GLN A 150 7.02 20.62 1.49
C GLN A 150 6.39 19.70 2.55
N ASP A 151 5.09 19.82 2.73
CA ASP A 151 4.26 18.83 3.41
C ASP A 151 3.56 18.01 2.33
N PHE A 152 4.16 16.88 1.96
CA PHE A 152 3.66 16.04 0.89
C PHE A 152 2.28 15.48 1.20
N LEU A 153 2.01 15.05 2.43
CA LEU A 153 0.70 14.49 2.79
C LEU A 153 -0.42 15.53 2.68
N SER A 154 -0.16 16.80 3.04
CA SER A 154 -1.11 17.89 2.81
C SER A 154 -1.30 18.16 1.33
N THR A 155 -0.22 18.24 0.57
CA THR A 155 -0.25 18.51 -0.88
C THR A 155 -1.03 17.44 -1.63
N LEU A 156 -0.83 16.16 -1.28
CA LEU A 156 -1.55 15.03 -1.87
C LEU A 156 -2.97 14.87 -1.31
N GLY A 157 -3.32 15.59 -0.23
CA GLY A 157 -4.62 15.48 0.44
C GLY A 157 -4.83 14.17 1.17
N LEU A 158 -3.75 13.56 1.69
CA LEU A 158 -3.73 12.23 2.32
C LEU A 158 -3.84 12.25 3.85
N LYS A 159 -3.94 13.43 4.48
CA LYS A 159 -4.09 13.50 5.93
C LYS A 159 -5.47 13.04 6.39
N THR A 160 -5.50 12.18 7.41
CA THR A 160 -6.71 11.74 8.11
C THR A 160 -6.39 11.41 9.57
N LYS A 161 -7.41 11.41 10.42
CA LYS A 161 -7.31 10.99 11.83
C LYS A 161 -8.21 9.80 12.12
N LYS A 162 -8.98 9.31 11.15
CA LYS A 162 -9.92 8.22 11.36
C LYS A 162 -9.19 6.90 11.29
N ARG A 163 -8.85 6.36 12.47
CA ARG A 163 -8.33 5.00 12.62
C ARG A 163 -9.39 3.97 12.31
N ILE A 164 -8.96 2.85 11.81
CA ILE A 164 -9.77 1.66 11.59
C ILE A 164 -9.06 0.44 12.15
N ASP A 165 -9.84 -0.55 12.55
CA ASP A 165 -9.31 -1.85 12.88
C ASP A 165 -9.00 -2.61 11.58
N VAL A 166 -7.90 -3.35 11.58
CA VAL A 166 -7.58 -4.20 10.44
C VAL A 166 -8.59 -5.34 10.40
N PRO A 167 -9.25 -5.58 9.27
CA PRO A 167 -10.10 -6.74 9.14
C PRO A 167 -9.26 -8.02 9.29
N THR A 168 -9.34 -8.66 10.46
CA THR A 168 -8.60 -9.89 10.77
C THR A 168 -9.17 -11.13 10.10
N ASN A 169 -10.35 -11.05 9.48
CA ASN A 169 -11.01 -12.17 8.82
C ASN A 169 -11.77 -11.71 7.58
N ARG A 170 -11.33 -12.13 6.41
CA ARG A 170 -12.11 -12.06 5.16
C ARG A 170 -13.32 -13.02 5.14
N SER A 171 -13.48 -13.89 6.12
CA SER A 171 -14.42 -15.00 6.11
C SER A 171 -15.76 -14.74 6.78
N LYS A 172 -16.07 -13.51 7.19
CA LYS A 172 -17.40 -13.19 7.74
C LYS A 172 -18.12 -12.15 6.92
N HIS A 173 -18.33 -12.41 5.63
CA HIS A 173 -19.56 -11.92 5.03
C HIS A 173 -20.69 -12.77 5.61
N SER A 174 -21.51 -12.14 6.44
CA SER A 174 -22.77 -12.66 6.93
C SER A 174 -23.55 -13.31 5.79
N ASN A 175 -24.17 -14.46 6.07
CA ASN A 175 -25.20 -15.11 5.25
C ASN A 175 -26.47 -14.22 5.13
N GLU A 176 -26.33 -12.97 4.79
CA GLU A 176 -27.47 -12.14 4.38
C GLU A 176 -27.67 -12.40 2.87
N ALA A 177 -28.86 -12.90 2.56
CA ALA A 177 -29.27 -13.12 1.17
C ALA A 177 -28.96 -11.87 0.32
N PRO A 178 -28.40 -12.05 -0.90
CA PRO A 178 -28.05 -10.93 -1.74
C PRO A 178 -29.30 -10.10 -2.03
N SER A 179 -29.30 -8.83 -1.59
CA SER A 179 -30.23 -7.87 -2.14
C SER A 179 -29.97 -7.78 -3.64
N GLU A 180 -31.01 -7.78 -4.46
CA GLU A 180 -30.97 -7.83 -5.94
C GLU A 180 -30.28 -6.66 -6.64
N THR A 181 -29.53 -5.84 -5.93
CA THR A 181 -28.62 -4.85 -6.50
C THR A 181 -27.31 -5.55 -6.85
N GLY A 182 -27.21 -6.03 -8.08
CA GLY A 182 -26.15 -6.87 -8.63
C GLY A 182 -24.76 -6.42 -8.26
N ARG A 183 -24.21 -6.98 -7.17
CA ARG A 183 -22.78 -6.92 -6.87
C ARG A 183 -22.07 -7.71 -7.95
N ARG A 184 -21.30 -7.04 -8.76
CA ARG A 184 -20.48 -7.69 -9.80
C ARG A 184 -19.26 -8.28 -9.13
N LEU A 185 -19.01 -9.58 -9.36
CA LEU A 185 -17.72 -10.19 -9.06
C LEU A 185 -16.62 -9.37 -9.73
N ARG A 186 -15.65 -8.91 -8.94
CA ARG A 186 -14.51 -8.14 -9.44
C ARG A 186 -13.22 -8.86 -9.08
N LEU A 187 -12.41 -9.11 -10.07
CA LEU A 187 -11.04 -9.56 -9.85
C LEU A 187 -10.22 -8.38 -9.35
N LEU A 188 -9.62 -8.52 -8.17
CA LEU A 188 -8.81 -7.49 -7.54
C LEU A 188 -7.34 -7.65 -7.91
N SER A 189 -6.87 -8.88 -8.00
CA SER A 189 -5.49 -9.22 -8.34
C SER A 189 -5.42 -10.64 -8.87
N ALA A 190 -4.42 -10.91 -9.70
CA ALA A 190 -4.03 -12.27 -10.08
C ALA A 190 -2.51 -12.31 -10.23
N TYR A 191 -1.87 -13.36 -9.73
CA TYR A 191 -0.45 -13.60 -9.95
C TYR A 191 -0.18 -15.11 -10.13
N TYR A 192 0.86 -15.40 -10.91
CA TYR A 192 1.27 -16.76 -11.20
C TYR A 192 2.53 -17.10 -10.42
N GLU A 193 2.46 -18.14 -9.59
CA GLU A 193 3.59 -18.59 -8.78
C GLU A 193 3.59 -20.11 -8.68
N SER A 194 4.77 -20.70 -8.87
CA SER A 194 5.00 -22.16 -8.70
C SER A 194 4.01 -23.03 -9.47
N GLY A 195 3.64 -22.64 -10.69
CA GLY A 195 2.72 -23.40 -11.53
C GLY A 195 1.24 -23.20 -11.18
N LYS A 196 0.90 -22.26 -10.29
CA LYS A 196 -0.47 -21.95 -9.87
C LYS A 196 -0.82 -20.49 -10.14
N LEU A 197 -2.02 -20.27 -10.65
CA LEU A 197 -2.62 -18.94 -10.73
C LEU A 197 -3.37 -18.66 -9.42
N ASN A 198 -2.90 -17.66 -8.69
CA ASN A 198 -3.57 -17.15 -7.50
C ASN A 198 -4.44 -15.97 -7.90
N VAL A 199 -5.72 -16.02 -7.62
CA VAL A 199 -6.70 -15.00 -8.00
C VAL A 199 -7.37 -14.48 -6.75
N TYR A 200 -7.43 -13.15 -6.63
CA TYR A 200 -8.12 -12.46 -5.55
C TYR A 200 -9.32 -11.71 -6.11
N SER A 201 -10.43 -11.80 -5.43
CA SER A 201 -11.68 -11.14 -5.81
C SER A 201 -12.33 -10.47 -4.58
N ASN A 202 -13.26 -9.55 -4.84
CA ASN A 202 -14.04 -8.90 -3.78
C ASN A 202 -15.04 -9.84 -3.10
N GLU A 203 -15.38 -10.96 -3.76
CA GLU A 203 -16.30 -11.98 -3.29
C GLU A 203 -15.73 -13.36 -3.59
N GLU A 204 -16.25 -14.40 -2.97
CA GLU A 204 -15.88 -15.77 -3.28
C GLU A 204 -16.24 -16.09 -4.74
N ILE A 205 -15.28 -16.67 -5.48
CA ILE A 205 -15.51 -17.03 -6.88
C ILE A 205 -16.42 -18.25 -6.91
N PRO A 206 -17.62 -18.17 -7.49
CA PRO A 206 -18.52 -19.31 -7.54
C PRO A 206 -17.92 -20.48 -8.30
N ASP A 207 -18.27 -21.70 -7.90
CA ASP A 207 -17.90 -22.90 -8.62
C ASP A 207 -18.39 -22.85 -10.08
N GLY A 208 -17.53 -23.25 -11.00
CA GLY A 208 -17.84 -23.27 -12.43
C GLY A 208 -17.55 -21.96 -13.19
N VAL A 209 -17.00 -20.94 -12.53
CA VAL A 209 -16.51 -19.74 -13.23
C VAL A 209 -15.24 -20.09 -14.00
N LEU A 210 -15.25 -19.86 -15.31
CA LEU A 210 -14.06 -19.97 -16.16
C LEU A 210 -13.34 -18.62 -16.23
N LEU A 211 -12.05 -18.63 -15.89
CA LEU A 211 -11.18 -17.49 -16.09
C LEU A 211 -10.45 -17.66 -17.42
N SER A 212 -10.66 -16.73 -18.35
CA SER A 212 -9.89 -16.62 -19.60
C SER A 212 -8.78 -15.61 -19.41
N ILE A 213 -7.57 -15.98 -19.83
CA ILE A 213 -6.42 -15.07 -19.91
C ILE A 213 -6.13 -14.92 -21.40
N ASP A 214 -6.45 -13.76 -21.96
CA ASP A 214 -6.16 -13.38 -23.35
C ASP A 214 -4.77 -12.76 -23.48
#